data_83da78caeffed3990b4a6cdce1ea6515
#
_entry.id   83da78caeffed3990b4a6cdce1ea6515
#
_cell.length_a   1.000
_cell.length_b   1.000
_cell.length_c   1.000
_cell.angle_alpha   90.00
_cell.angle_beta   90.00
_cell.angle_gamma   90.00
#
_symmetry.space_group_name_H-M   'P 1'
#
loop_
_entity.id
_entity.type
_entity.pdbx_description
1 polymer ?
#
loop_
_entity_poly.entity_id
_entity_poly.type
_entity_poly.pdbx_seq_one_letter_code
_entity_poly.pdbx_strand_id
1 'polypeptide(L)'
;DLMFLYPTGWSDSKAEAQREIVTREILYPLWDSGFKVGHSSRTWKDALAECKKDERTRNALLDSRRICGSRRLADKFFRKFRRFLRKDDPARRLYELREKQRVRRKKYGGTVFIQTPDIKNGVGGLRDYQGILWMCGIKFETPGLQTLIERKFLTESEAKNLQDAYSFLLRVRNELHFQSKRSVDVLYLENQPEIARELGYHQEDLVARVEAFMGEYYVHARFIYETAKVVESRLTEDFSRPGSSLSLRSVLEAYRRPPPETMDGFEVRGNVVDAVNENVFEEEPDRMIRIFRHCQRFEAKPSFALRALVRRSLHHIDSDVINGAAANKTFRSILQNAGAVFPSLAEMHALGVLGRFIPEFGKLTCKVQHEFYHRYTADAHVLATLRELDKVFAGEEEIGGKYRDALRKTDVPALLYLMLF
;
A
#
# COMPACT_ATOMS: atom_id res chain seq x y z
N ASP A 1 -9.06 21.47 7.69
CA ASP A 1 -10.13 21.56 8.70
C ASP A 1 -9.59 22.18 9.98
N LEU A 2 -10.42 22.99 10.68
CA LEU A 2 -10.08 23.70 11.91
C LEU A 2 -10.96 23.20 13.06
N MET A 3 -10.36 22.90 14.20
CA MET A 3 -11.09 22.65 15.44
C MET A 3 -10.77 23.73 16.46
N PHE A 4 -11.78 24.47 16.89
CA PHE A 4 -11.69 25.46 17.94
C PHE A 4 -12.07 24.82 19.27
N LEU A 5 -11.08 24.74 20.16
CA LEU A 5 -11.24 24.07 21.45
C LEU A 5 -11.46 25.09 22.56
N TYR A 6 -12.54 24.92 23.34
CA TYR A 6 -12.85 25.79 24.48
C TYR A 6 -12.96 25.00 25.80
N PRO A 7 -12.80 25.69 26.94
CA PRO A 7 -12.87 25.05 28.25
C PRO A 7 -14.26 24.48 28.58
N THR A 8 -14.31 23.33 29.24
CA THR A 8 -15.56 22.64 29.64
C THR A 8 -16.37 23.37 30.72
N GLY A 9 -15.83 24.40 31.33
CA GLY A 9 -16.51 25.18 32.39
C GLY A 9 -17.13 26.49 31.90
N TRP A 10 -17.16 26.73 30.60
CA TRP A 10 -17.84 27.93 30.05
C TRP A 10 -19.36 27.73 30.04
N SER A 11 -20.08 28.82 30.30
CA SER A 11 -21.53 28.87 30.05
C SER A 11 -21.82 28.80 28.55
N ASP A 12 -23.02 28.36 28.20
CA ASP A 12 -23.45 28.29 26.79
C ASP A 12 -23.37 29.66 26.11
N SER A 13 -23.76 30.74 26.81
CA SER A 13 -23.67 32.11 26.29
C SER A 13 -22.24 32.54 25.99
N LYS A 14 -21.28 32.17 26.86
CA LYS A 14 -19.85 32.46 26.62
C LYS A 14 -19.28 31.63 25.45
N ALA A 15 -19.69 30.38 25.33
CA ALA A 15 -19.29 29.53 24.23
C ALA A 15 -19.87 30.04 22.90
N GLU A 16 -21.10 30.54 22.90
CA GLU A 16 -21.77 31.16 21.74
C GLU A 16 -21.07 32.44 21.30
N ALA A 17 -20.83 33.36 22.21
CA ALA A 17 -20.11 34.60 21.91
C ALA A 17 -18.70 34.30 21.29
N GLN A 18 -18.01 33.28 21.80
CA GLN A 18 -16.72 32.88 21.23
C GLN A 18 -16.89 32.29 19.81
N ARG A 19 -17.93 31.50 19.55
CA ARG A 19 -18.24 30.99 18.21
C ARG A 19 -18.49 32.10 17.22
N GLU A 20 -19.25 33.12 17.60
CA GLU A 20 -19.49 34.30 16.76
C GLU A 20 -18.21 35.05 16.40
N ILE A 21 -17.31 35.24 17.39
CA ILE A 21 -16.01 35.88 17.17
C ILE A 21 -15.16 35.04 16.19
N VAL A 22 -15.08 33.74 16.41
CA VAL A 22 -14.33 32.81 15.53
C VAL A 22 -14.89 32.83 14.11
N THR A 23 -16.19 32.84 13.97
CA THR A 23 -16.86 32.88 12.66
C THR A 23 -16.54 34.17 11.93
N ARG A 24 -16.68 35.30 12.60
CA ARG A 24 -16.47 36.63 12.01
C ARG A 24 -14.99 36.91 11.72
N GLU A 25 -14.12 36.65 12.69
CA GLU A 25 -12.73 37.09 12.60
C GLU A 25 -11.79 36.07 11.93
N ILE A 26 -12.20 34.78 11.84
CA ILE A 26 -11.35 33.71 11.27
C ILE A 26 -12.00 33.04 10.08
N LEU A 27 -13.25 32.58 10.21
CA LEU A 27 -13.86 31.76 9.17
C LEU A 27 -14.31 32.57 7.96
N TYR A 28 -14.93 33.76 8.17
CA TYR A 28 -15.32 34.62 7.05
C TYR A 28 -14.13 35.06 6.21
N PRO A 29 -13.02 35.58 6.77
CA PRO A 29 -11.87 35.94 5.97
C PRO A 29 -11.28 34.75 5.18
N LEU A 30 -11.31 33.54 5.75
CA LEU A 30 -10.84 32.35 5.03
C LEU A 30 -11.78 31.95 3.88
N TRP A 31 -13.10 32.02 4.09
CA TRP A 31 -14.07 31.72 3.05
C TRP A 31 -14.08 32.78 1.95
N ASP A 32 -13.99 34.05 2.30
CA ASP A 32 -13.91 35.18 1.36
C ASP A 32 -12.64 35.12 0.50
N SER A 33 -11.55 34.54 1.08
CA SER A 33 -10.31 34.24 0.34
C SER A 33 -10.41 32.97 -0.53
N GLY A 34 -11.59 32.35 -0.64
CA GLY A 34 -11.83 31.17 -1.48
C GLY A 34 -11.47 29.82 -0.85
N PHE A 35 -11.05 29.78 0.43
CA PHE A 35 -10.76 28.52 1.10
C PHE A 35 -12.03 27.77 1.48
N LYS A 36 -12.09 26.48 1.15
CA LYS A 36 -13.12 25.57 1.65
C LYS A 36 -12.70 24.98 3.00
N VAL A 37 -13.01 25.69 4.08
CA VAL A 37 -12.62 25.32 5.43
C VAL A 37 -13.74 24.58 6.14
N GLY A 38 -13.54 23.29 6.44
CA GLY A 38 -14.33 22.57 7.43
C GLY A 38 -13.95 23.03 8.84
N HIS A 39 -14.93 23.24 9.72
CA HIS A 39 -14.64 23.70 11.07
C HIS A 39 -15.54 23.04 12.12
N SER A 40 -15.09 23.06 13.35
CA SER A 40 -15.89 22.68 14.50
C SER A 40 -15.45 23.44 15.75
N SER A 41 -16.41 23.80 16.61
CA SER A 41 -16.16 24.44 17.92
C SER A 41 -16.64 23.48 19.02
N ARG A 42 -15.74 22.97 19.83
CA ARG A 42 -16.03 21.85 20.76
C ARG A 42 -15.26 21.98 22.09
N THR A 43 -15.81 21.39 23.13
CA THR A 43 -15.00 21.06 24.30
C THR A 43 -14.22 19.76 24.04
N TRP A 44 -13.20 19.47 24.86
CA TRP A 44 -12.51 18.17 24.76
C TRP A 44 -13.44 16.98 25.03
N LYS A 45 -14.51 17.15 25.84
CA LYS A 45 -15.51 16.09 26.10
C LYS A 45 -16.31 15.77 24.82
N ASP A 46 -16.80 16.81 24.13
CA ASP A 46 -17.58 16.66 22.92
C ASP A 46 -16.73 16.08 21.79
N ALA A 47 -15.47 16.53 21.66
CA ALA A 47 -14.55 15.98 20.66
C ALA A 47 -14.33 14.47 20.88
N LEU A 48 -14.16 14.02 22.12
CA LEU A 48 -14.00 12.58 22.44
C LEU A 48 -15.32 11.81 22.27
N ALA A 49 -16.47 12.42 22.55
CA ALA A 49 -17.76 11.80 22.32
C ALA A 49 -18.01 11.54 20.82
N GLU A 50 -17.63 12.51 19.98
CA GLU A 50 -17.70 12.33 18.52
C GLU A 50 -16.74 11.27 17.99
N CYS A 51 -15.52 11.16 18.55
CA CYS A 51 -14.58 10.11 18.19
C CYS A 51 -15.12 8.68 18.39
N LYS A 52 -16.05 8.51 19.35
CA LYS A 52 -16.71 7.21 19.58
C LYS A 52 -17.69 6.87 18.47
N LYS A 53 -18.36 7.87 17.90
CA LYS A 53 -19.42 7.72 16.91
C LYS A 53 -18.86 7.70 15.49
N ASP A 54 -17.87 8.56 15.23
CA ASP A 54 -17.34 8.78 13.89
C ASP A 54 -15.84 8.57 13.82
N GLU A 55 -15.46 7.58 13.02
CA GLU A 55 -14.05 7.24 12.78
C GLU A 55 -13.31 8.32 11.98
N ARG A 56 -14.00 9.04 11.08
CA ARG A 56 -13.37 10.13 10.31
C ARG A 56 -12.89 11.23 11.25
N THR A 57 -13.72 11.60 12.22
CA THR A 57 -13.35 12.53 13.28
C THR A 57 -12.17 12.02 14.09
N ARG A 58 -12.16 10.74 14.45
CA ARG A 58 -11.03 10.13 15.19
C ARG A 58 -9.73 10.21 14.38
N ASN A 59 -9.75 9.81 13.11
CA ASN A 59 -8.59 9.85 12.25
C ASN A 59 -8.09 11.28 12.01
N ALA A 60 -9.00 12.25 11.85
CA ALA A 60 -8.66 13.67 11.74
C ALA A 60 -7.98 14.19 13.02
N LEU A 61 -8.42 13.72 14.19
CA LEU A 61 -7.79 14.09 15.47
C LEU A 61 -6.43 13.43 15.69
N LEU A 62 -6.15 12.26 15.10
CA LEU A 62 -4.80 11.69 15.08
C LEU A 62 -3.81 12.60 14.34
N ASP A 63 -4.24 13.23 13.25
CA ASP A 63 -3.42 14.16 12.46
C ASP A 63 -3.41 15.59 13.04
N SER A 64 -4.14 15.85 14.14
CA SER A 64 -4.33 17.19 14.65
C SER A 64 -3.09 17.73 15.37
N ARG A 65 -2.81 19.01 15.19
CA ARG A 65 -1.76 19.76 15.85
C ARG A 65 -2.28 21.09 16.37
N ARG A 66 -1.69 21.61 17.43
CA ARG A 66 -1.98 22.96 17.89
C ARG A 66 -1.39 23.98 16.92
N ILE A 67 -2.23 24.86 16.41
CA ILE A 67 -1.82 26.00 15.57
C ILE A 67 -1.53 27.20 16.47
N CYS A 68 -2.51 27.60 17.28
CA CYS A 68 -2.40 28.74 18.19
C CYS A 68 -3.25 28.56 19.45
N GLY A 69 -3.34 29.54 20.32
CA GLY A 69 -4.16 29.55 21.53
C GLY A 69 -3.51 28.84 22.72
N SER A 70 -4.31 28.55 23.75
CA SER A 70 -3.85 28.04 25.04
C SER A 70 -3.15 26.67 24.93
N ARG A 71 -1.85 26.64 25.21
CA ARG A 71 -1.05 25.40 25.30
C ARG A 71 -1.61 24.46 26.36
N ARG A 72 -1.96 24.99 27.54
CA ARG A 72 -2.52 24.19 28.64
C ARG A 72 -3.81 23.46 28.25
N LEU A 73 -4.68 24.10 27.46
CA LEU A 73 -5.92 23.48 26.98
C LEU A 73 -5.64 22.40 25.93
N ALA A 74 -4.74 22.67 24.99
CA ALA A 74 -4.31 21.72 23.99
C ALA A 74 -3.65 20.47 24.61
N ASP A 75 -2.71 20.67 25.54
CA ASP A 75 -2.02 19.57 26.25
C ASP A 75 -3.02 18.72 27.05
N LYS A 76 -4.01 19.36 27.69
CA LYS A 76 -5.10 18.65 28.37
C LYS A 76 -5.90 17.80 27.41
N PHE A 77 -6.26 18.35 26.24
CA PHE A 77 -6.97 17.62 25.20
C PHE A 77 -6.18 16.42 24.69
N PHE A 78 -4.91 16.60 24.28
CA PHE A 78 -4.09 15.52 23.76
C PHE A 78 -3.82 14.41 24.79
N ARG A 79 -3.63 14.76 26.08
CA ARG A 79 -3.53 13.74 27.13
C ARG A 79 -4.82 12.93 27.30
N LYS A 80 -6.00 13.58 27.20
CA LYS A 80 -7.28 12.90 27.31
C LYS A 80 -7.56 12.04 26.06
N PHE A 81 -7.19 12.53 24.87
CA PHE A 81 -7.31 11.81 23.63
C PHE A 81 -6.44 10.54 23.59
N ARG A 82 -5.16 10.62 24.00
CA ARG A 82 -4.29 9.44 24.12
C ARG A 82 -4.87 8.40 25.10
N ARG A 83 -5.39 8.86 26.24
CA ARG A 83 -6.05 7.96 27.19
C ARG A 83 -7.33 7.31 26.61
N PHE A 84 -8.05 8.05 25.76
CA PHE A 84 -9.21 7.53 25.04
C PHE A 84 -8.77 6.44 24.06
N LEU A 85 -7.75 6.67 23.24
CA LEU A 85 -7.25 5.69 22.26
C LEU A 85 -6.85 4.37 22.93
N ARG A 86 -6.17 4.42 24.10
CA ARG A 86 -5.84 3.20 24.87
C ARG A 86 -7.04 2.37 25.30
N LYS A 87 -8.17 3.03 25.60
CA LYS A 87 -9.37 2.39 26.11
C LYS A 87 -10.36 1.95 25.03
N ASP A 88 -10.20 2.42 23.79
CA ASP A 88 -11.14 2.20 22.67
C ASP A 88 -10.78 0.95 21.85
N ASP A 89 -10.38 -0.14 22.51
CA ASP A 89 -10.01 -1.41 21.89
C ASP A 89 -9.09 -1.25 20.64
N PRO A 90 -7.80 -0.95 20.83
CA PRO A 90 -6.88 -0.70 19.73
C PRO A 90 -6.80 -1.87 18.74
N ALA A 91 -6.90 -3.11 19.23
CA ALA A 91 -6.85 -4.31 18.39
C ALA A 91 -7.97 -4.34 17.35
N ARG A 92 -9.19 -4.16 17.84
CA ARG A 92 -10.38 -4.09 17.00
C ARG A 92 -10.28 -2.93 16.00
N ARG A 93 -9.82 -1.75 16.46
CA ARG A 93 -9.72 -0.57 15.60
C ARG A 93 -8.68 -0.73 14.50
N LEU A 94 -7.55 -1.36 14.78
CA LEU A 94 -6.54 -1.69 13.78
C LEU A 94 -7.08 -2.66 12.73
N TYR A 95 -7.81 -3.70 13.18
CA TYR A 95 -8.44 -4.64 12.27
C TYR A 95 -9.48 -3.96 11.36
N GLU A 96 -10.41 -3.17 11.94
CA GLU A 96 -11.41 -2.42 11.19
C GLU A 96 -10.79 -1.49 10.15
N LEU A 97 -9.72 -0.77 10.52
CA LEU A 97 -9.02 0.15 9.61
C LEU A 97 -8.32 -0.61 8.48
N ARG A 98 -7.66 -1.73 8.79
CA ARG A 98 -7.03 -2.59 7.77
C ARG A 98 -8.05 -3.11 6.76
N GLU A 99 -9.21 -3.60 7.22
CA GLU A 99 -10.26 -4.09 6.32
C GLU A 99 -10.84 -2.96 5.45
N LYS A 100 -11.02 -1.77 5.99
CA LYS A 100 -11.43 -0.60 5.20
C LYS A 100 -10.41 -0.23 4.14
N GLN A 101 -9.11 -0.28 4.45
CA GLN A 101 -8.05 -0.06 3.46
C GLN A 101 -8.13 -1.13 2.36
N ARG A 102 -8.32 -2.40 2.71
CA ARG A 102 -8.48 -3.50 1.74
C ARG A 102 -9.67 -3.29 0.81
N VAL A 103 -10.84 -2.95 1.37
CA VAL A 103 -12.07 -2.69 0.60
C VAL A 103 -11.88 -1.47 -0.31
N ARG A 104 -11.29 -0.37 0.21
CA ARG A 104 -10.99 0.82 -0.57
C ARG A 104 -10.09 0.48 -1.76
N ARG A 105 -8.95 -0.18 -1.52
CA ARG A 105 -8.00 -0.57 -2.59
C ARG A 105 -8.70 -1.40 -3.67
N LYS A 106 -9.56 -2.37 -3.29
CA LYS A 106 -10.35 -3.15 -4.24
C LYS A 106 -11.29 -2.28 -5.08
N LYS A 107 -11.99 -1.32 -4.44
CA LYS A 107 -12.89 -0.37 -5.11
C LYS A 107 -12.16 0.47 -6.17
N TYR A 108 -10.90 0.85 -5.90
CA TYR A 108 -10.07 1.68 -6.78
C TYR A 108 -9.14 0.84 -7.68
N GLY A 109 -9.54 -0.37 -8.05
CA GLY A 109 -8.91 -1.18 -9.07
C GLY A 109 -7.88 -2.20 -8.59
N GLY A 110 -7.51 -2.19 -7.30
CA GLY A 110 -6.64 -3.22 -6.69
C GLY A 110 -5.17 -3.17 -7.07
N THR A 111 -4.76 -2.28 -7.97
CA THR A 111 -3.39 -2.09 -8.44
C THR A 111 -3.02 -0.61 -8.49
N VAL A 112 -1.72 -0.32 -8.42
CA VAL A 112 -1.18 1.04 -8.60
C VAL A 112 -1.12 1.45 -10.08
N PHE A 113 -1.12 0.48 -10.99
CA PHE A 113 -0.86 0.64 -12.42
C PHE A 113 -2.12 0.94 -13.23
N ILE A 114 -2.89 1.94 -12.80
CA ILE A 114 -4.09 2.43 -13.49
C ILE A 114 -3.72 3.71 -14.23
N GLN A 115 -4.09 3.82 -15.51
CA GLN A 115 -3.75 4.99 -16.34
C GLN A 115 -4.37 6.30 -15.83
N THR A 116 -5.53 6.25 -15.22
CA THR A 116 -6.20 7.41 -14.60
C THR A 116 -6.35 7.20 -13.09
N PRO A 117 -5.24 7.26 -12.32
CA PRO A 117 -5.29 6.95 -10.90
C PRO A 117 -6.00 8.04 -10.08
N ASP A 118 -6.71 7.63 -9.03
CA ASP A 118 -7.15 8.55 -7.96
C ASP A 118 -5.96 8.75 -7.02
N ILE A 119 -5.36 9.96 -7.05
CA ILE A 119 -4.14 10.31 -6.29
C ILE A 119 -4.37 10.16 -4.78
N LYS A 120 -5.58 10.40 -4.31
CA LYS A 120 -5.94 10.37 -2.89
C LYS A 120 -6.34 8.98 -2.43
N ASN A 121 -7.31 8.36 -3.11
CA ASN A 121 -7.96 7.12 -2.66
C ASN A 121 -7.47 5.88 -3.41
N GLY A 122 -6.78 6.05 -4.53
CA GLY A 122 -6.21 4.97 -5.32
C GLY A 122 -5.22 4.12 -4.53
N VAL A 123 -4.83 2.99 -5.09
CA VAL A 123 -3.80 2.12 -4.51
C VAL A 123 -2.46 2.86 -4.57
N GLY A 124 -1.75 2.90 -3.45
CA GLY A 124 -0.52 3.69 -3.33
C GLY A 124 -0.73 5.21 -3.24
N GLY A 125 -2.00 5.67 -3.16
CA GLY A 125 -2.33 7.08 -3.01
C GLY A 125 -2.14 7.60 -1.58
N LEU A 126 -2.49 8.88 -1.38
CA LEU A 126 -2.30 9.58 -0.10
C LEU A 126 -2.97 8.87 1.09
N ARG A 127 -4.07 8.14 0.86
CA ARG A 127 -4.77 7.38 1.91
C ARG A 127 -4.02 6.15 2.40
N ASP A 128 -3.13 5.59 1.60
CA ASP A 128 -2.26 4.50 2.05
C ASP A 128 -1.19 5.01 3.02
N TYR A 129 -0.57 6.14 2.71
CA TYR A 129 0.36 6.81 3.61
C TYR A 129 -0.32 7.22 4.92
N GLN A 130 -1.46 7.90 4.85
CA GLN A 130 -2.21 8.33 6.03
C GLN A 130 -2.69 7.15 6.88
N GLY A 131 -3.08 6.05 6.21
CA GLY A 131 -3.55 4.83 6.88
C GLY A 131 -2.53 4.25 7.84
N ILE A 132 -1.25 4.16 7.44
CA ILE A 132 -0.20 3.64 8.34
C ILE A 132 0.08 4.59 9.51
N LEU A 133 -0.01 5.91 9.30
CA LEU A 133 0.15 6.87 10.40
C LEU A 133 -1.02 6.79 11.39
N TRP A 134 -2.24 6.60 10.91
CA TRP A 134 -3.41 6.40 11.79
C TRP A 134 -3.30 5.08 12.57
N MET A 135 -2.87 4.00 11.92
CA MET A 135 -2.62 2.73 12.61
C MET A 135 -1.52 2.85 13.66
N CYS A 136 -0.44 3.57 13.34
CA CYS A 136 0.62 3.91 14.27
C CYS A 136 0.06 4.68 15.48
N GLY A 137 -0.75 5.72 15.23
CA GLY A 137 -1.38 6.54 16.28
C GLY A 137 -2.36 5.74 17.15
N ILE A 138 -3.10 4.79 16.58
CA ILE A 138 -3.99 3.89 17.34
C ILE A 138 -3.16 2.95 18.23
N LYS A 139 -2.08 2.35 17.71
CA LYS A 139 -1.26 1.36 18.45
C LYS A 139 -0.38 2.00 19.51
N PHE A 140 0.25 3.13 19.18
CA PHE A 140 1.28 3.76 20.01
C PHE A 140 0.88 5.12 20.59
N GLU A 141 -0.34 5.59 20.32
CA GLU A 141 -0.89 6.89 20.77
C GLU A 141 -0.12 8.12 20.23
N THR A 142 0.84 7.89 19.37
CA THR A 142 1.68 8.91 18.74
C THR A 142 1.80 8.60 17.26
N PRO A 143 1.01 9.26 16.40
CA PRO A 143 1.14 9.08 14.95
C PRO A 143 2.44 9.72 14.46
N GLY A 144 3.09 9.13 13.46
CA GLY A 144 4.26 9.71 12.83
C GLY A 144 5.28 8.69 12.36
N LEU A 145 6.06 9.07 11.35
CA LEU A 145 7.15 8.24 10.82
C LEU A 145 8.23 8.00 11.87
N GLN A 146 8.53 9.01 12.69
CA GLN A 146 9.53 8.89 13.76
C GLN A 146 9.19 7.75 14.74
N THR A 147 7.91 7.63 15.13
CA THR A 147 7.46 6.52 15.99
C THR A 147 7.65 5.17 15.32
N LEU A 148 7.40 5.08 14.00
CA LEU A 148 7.60 3.84 13.23
C LEU A 148 9.09 3.47 13.13
N ILE A 149 9.99 4.44 13.02
CA ILE A 149 11.45 4.23 13.05
C ILE A 149 11.88 3.73 14.43
N GLU A 150 11.53 4.45 15.51
CA GLU A 150 11.89 4.09 16.88
C GLU A 150 11.39 2.70 17.28
N ARG A 151 10.22 2.30 16.75
CA ARG A 151 9.63 0.97 16.95
C ARG A 151 10.10 -0.07 15.93
N LYS A 152 11.07 0.25 15.08
CA LYS A 152 11.67 -0.62 14.05
C LYS A 152 10.67 -1.18 13.02
N PHE A 153 9.60 -0.44 12.74
CA PHE A 153 8.67 -0.75 11.64
C PHE A 153 9.18 -0.26 10.29
N LEU A 154 9.97 0.81 10.31
CA LEU A 154 10.66 1.39 9.16
C LEU A 154 12.11 1.69 9.52
N THR A 155 13.00 1.62 8.53
CA THR A 155 14.32 2.21 8.59
C THR A 155 14.23 3.71 8.31
N GLU A 156 15.27 4.48 8.65
CA GLU A 156 15.34 5.92 8.32
C GLU A 156 15.25 6.16 6.80
N SER A 157 15.91 5.31 6.01
CA SER A 157 15.86 5.38 4.54
C SER A 157 14.46 5.13 3.99
N GLU A 158 13.77 4.09 4.50
CA GLU A 158 12.38 3.81 4.08
C GLU A 158 11.43 4.94 4.47
N ALA A 159 11.59 5.51 5.66
CA ALA A 159 10.78 6.65 6.11
C ALA A 159 11.02 7.90 5.27
N LYS A 160 12.28 8.18 4.90
CA LYS A 160 12.63 9.27 3.98
C LYS A 160 12.00 9.06 2.60
N ASN A 161 12.19 7.90 2.00
CA ASN A 161 11.61 7.57 0.70
C ASN A 161 10.08 7.65 0.71
N LEU A 162 9.46 7.24 1.82
CA LEU A 162 8.00 7.33 2.00
C LEU A 162 7.52 8.79 2.09
N GLN A 163 8.29 9.65 2.76
CA GLN A 163 8.04 11.09 2.83
C GLN A 163 8.20 11.77 1.48
N ASP A 164 9.24 11.40 0.73
CA ASP A 164 9.52 11.94 -0.61
C ASP A 164 8.40 11.52 -1.58
N ALA A 165 7.99 10.26 -1.55
CA ALA A 165 6.87 9.75 -2.34
C ALA A 165 5.53 10.46 -2.00
N TYR A 166 5.24 10.65 -0.72
CA TYR A 166 4.06 11.41 -0.29
C TYR A 166 4.10 12.87 -0.76
N SER A 167 5.26 13.51 -0.66
CA SER A 167 5.47 14.90 -1.11
C SER A 167 5.29 15.02 -2.62
N PHE A 168 5.77 14.06 -3.39
CA PHE A 168 5.55 14.00 -4.85
C PHE A 168 4.06 13.92 -5.18
N LEU A 169 3.31 12.99 -4.57
CA LEU A 169 1.88 12.88 -4.81
C LEU A 169 1.10 14.13 -4.40
N LEU A 170 1.52 14.83 -3.35
CA LEU A 170 0.91 16.11 -2.97
C LEU A 170 1.17 17.20 -4.02
N ARG A 171 2.36 17.26 -4.61
CA ARG A 171 2.67 18.20 -5.70
C ARG A 171 1.81 17.92 -6.92
N VAL A 172 1.71 16.65 -7.34
CA VAL A 172 0.84 16.24 -8.45
C VAL A 172 -0.62 16.64 -8.18
N ARG A 173 -1.11 16.38 -6.97
CA ARG A 173 -2.47 16.71 -6.58
C ARG A 173 -2.75 18.21 -6.55
N ASN A 174 -1.81 19.00 -6.04
CA ASN A 174 -1.93 20.44 -5.99
C ASN A 174 -1.99 21.02 -7.42
N GLU A 175 -1.12 20.56 -8.31
CA GLU A 175 -1.12 20.98 -9.70
C GLU A 175 -2.45 20.62 -10.39
N LEU A 176 -2.94 19.41 -10.19
CA LEU A 176 -4.26 19.00 -10.70
C LEU A 176 -5.40 19.91 -10.20
N HIS A 177 -5.34 20.35 -8.94
CA HIS A 177 -6.34 21.26 -8.38
C HIS A 177 -6.22 22.68 -8.98
N PHE A 178 -5.00 23.16 -9.22
CA PHE A 178 -4.77 24.48 -9.85
C PHE A 178 -5.32 24.50 -11.27
N GLN A 179 -5.04 23.49 -12.06
CA GLN A 179 -5.53 23.38 -13.44
C GLN A 179 -7.07 23.22 -13.48
N SER A 180 -7.60 22.33 -12.65
CA SER A 180 -9.04 22.03 -12.64
C SER A 180 -9.89 23.11 -11.95
N LYS A 181 -9.28 24.08 -11.26
CA LYS A 181 -9.97 25.11 -10.43
C LYS A 181 -10.97 24.51 -9.42
N ARG A 182 -10.85 23.22 -9.11
CA ARG A 182 -11.72 22.47 -8.21
C ARG A 182 -10.95 21.28 -7.60
N SER A 183 -11.48 20.75 -6.49
CA SER A 183 -10.92 19.56 -5.85
C SER A 183 -11.24 18.30 -6.66
N VAL A 184 -10.35 17.91 -7.57
CA VAL A 184 -10.40 16.68 -8.36
C VAL A 184 -9.24 15.80 -7.92
N ASP A 185 -9.51 14.55 -7.59
CA ASP A 185 -8.48 13.62 -7.12
C ASP A 185 -8.10 12.57 -8.19
N VAL A 186 -8.84 12.49 -9.32
CA VAL A 186 -8.55 11.58 -10.44
C VAL A 186 -7.69 12.29 -11.48
N LEU A 187 -6.53 11.72 -11.77
CA LEU A 187 -5.57 12.20 -12.76
C LEU A 187 -5.96 11.65 -14.15
N TYR A 188 -6.88 12.33 -14.82
CA TYR A 188 -7.33 11.96 -16.16
C TYR A 188 -6.22 12.14 -17.21
N LEU A 189 -6.29 11.38 -18.31
CA LEU A 189 -5.31 11.43 -19.41
C LEU A 189 -5.13 12.85 -19.97
N GLU A 190 -6.22 13.58 -20.08
CA GLU A 190 -6.22 14.98 -20.58
C GLU A 190 -5.44 15.94 -19.71
N ASN A 191 -5.31 15.67 -18.39
CA ASN A 191 -4.57 16.53 -17.47
C ASN A 191 -3.06 16.19 -17.39
N GLN A 192 -2.69 14.95 -17.73
CA GLN A 192 -1.33 14.45 -17.55
C GLN A 192 -0.27 15.26 -18.29
N PRO A 193 -0.45 15.67 -19.58
CA PRO A 193 0.56 16.41 -20.31
C PRO A 193 0.91 17.75 -19.70
N GLU A 194 -0.09 18.49 -19.27
CA GLU A 194 0.10 19.82 -18.69
C GLU A 194 0.71 19.71 -17.28
N ILE A 195 0.22 18.78 -16.46
CA ILE A 195 0.79 18.51 -15.13
C ILE A 195 2.27 18.09 -15.26
N ALA A 196 2.60 17.24 -16.22
CA ALA A 196 3.98 16.83 -16.48
C ALA A 196 4.85 18.06 -16.79
N ARG A 197 4.38 18.97 -17.64
CA ARG A 197 5.11 20.21 -17.98
C ARG A 197 5.34 21.08 -16.74
N GLU A 198 4.32 21.34 -15.96
CA GLU A 198 4.38 22.20 -14.76
C GLU A 198 5.25 21.58 -13.65
N LEU A 199 5.34 20.25 -13.61
CA LEU A 199 6.22 19.56 -12.68
C LEU A 199 7.68 19.44 -13.16
N GLY A 200 7.99 19.96 -14.37
CA GLY A 200 9.37 20.07 -14.87
C GLY A 200 9.84 18.92 -15.75
N TYR A 201 8.94 18.17 -16.37
CA TYR A 201 9.28 17.17 -17.37
C TYR A 201 9.41 17.86 -18.74
N HIS A 202 10.62 17.88 -19.32
CA HIS A 202 10.97 18.71 -20.47
C HIS A 202 11.23 17.94 -21.78
N GLN A 203 10.80 16.67 -21.86
CA GLN A 203 10.91 15.92 -23.12
C GLN A 203 10.15 16.65 -24.23
N GLU A 204 10.75 16.78 -25.40
CA GLU A 204 10.14 17.46 -26.55
C GLU A 204 8.88 16.73 -27.03
N ASP A 205 8.96 15.40 -27.12
CA ASP A 205 7.82 14.57 -27.46
C ASP A 205 6.83 14.51 -26.30
N LEU A 206 5.56 14.78 -26.63
CA LEU A 206 4.46 14.79 -25.64
C LEU A 206 4.28 13.43 -24.95
N VAL A 207 4.36 12.35 -25.72
CA VAL A 207 4.18 10.98 -25.22
C VAL A 207 5.32 10.63 -24.28
N ALA A 208 6.56 10.87 -24.69
CA ALA A 208 7.74 10.63 -23.86
C ALA A 208 7.72 11.43 -22.56
N ARG A 209 7.20 12.68 -22.59
CA ARG A 209 7.03 13.51 -21.40
C ARG A 209 6.04 12.89 -20.41
N VAL A 210 4.88 12.46 -20.88
CA VAL A 210 3.86 11.85 -20.03
C VAL A 210 4.32 10.49 -19.54
N GLU A 211 4.99 9.70 -20.37
CA GLU A 211 5.58 8.41 -19.95
C GLU A 211 6.60 8.60 -18.82
N ALA A 212 7.48 9.60 -18.91
CA ALA A 212 8.44 9.90 -17.85
C ALA A 212 7.77 10.32 -16.55
N PHE A 213 6.78 11.22 -16.62
CA PHE A 213 5.99 11.67 -15.47
C PHE A 213 5.23 10.52 -14.81
N MET A 214 4.46 9.75 -15.59
CA MET A 214 3.66 8.67 -15.07
C MET A 214 4.52 7.50 -14.57
N GLY A 215 5.66 7.25 -15.20
CA GLY A 215 6.65 6.30 -14.71
C GLY A 215 7.10 6.63 -13.28
N GLU A 216 7.48 7.90 -13.03
CA GLU A 216 7.86 8.37 -11.68
C GLU A 216 6.66 8.31 -10.71
N TYR A 217 5.45 8.68 -11.16
CA TYR A 217 4.24 8.54 -10.37
C TYR A 217 4.03 7.09 -9.88
N TYR A 218 4.18 6.12 -10.77
CA TYR A 218 3.99 4.71 -10.40
C TYR A 218 5.08 4.19 -9.46
N VAL A 219 6.32 4.64 -9.61
CA VAL A 219 7.40 4.30 -8.68
C VAL A 219 7.05 4.76 -7.27
N HIS A 220 6.61 6.00 -7.11
CA HIS A 220 6.21 6.56 -5.82
C HIS A 220 4.95 5.88 -5.25
N ALA A 221 3.91 5.71 -6.06
CA ALA A 221 2.67 5.05 -5.63
C ALA A 221 2.90 3.59 -5.23
N ARG A 222 3.73 2.86 -5.99
CA ARG A 222 4.13 1.49 -5.67
C ARG A 222 4.87 1.44 -4.34
N PHE A 223 5.83 2.33 -4.12
CA PHE A 223 6.60 2.38 -2.87
C PHE A 223 5.69 2.62 -1.66
N ILE A 224 4.76 3.59 -1.76
CA ILE A 224 3.75 3.85 -0.70
C ILE A 224 2.90 2.59 -0.43
N TYR A 225 2.39 1.96 -1.48
CA TYR A 225 1.53 0.78 -1.35
C TYR A 225 2.21 -0.40 -0.68
N GLU A 226 3.42 -0.73 -1.13
CA GLU A 226 4.16 -1.86 -0.60
C GLU A 226 4.60 -1.64 0.84
N THR A 227 5.10 -0.43 1.15
CA THR A 227 5.43 -0.04 2.52
C THR A 227 4.20 -0.08 3.42
N ALA A 228 3.07 0.44 2.94
CA ALA A 228 1.82 0.41 3.70
C ALA A 228 1.39 -1.02 4.02
N LYS A 229 1.44 -1.94 3.05
CA LYS A 229 1.10 -3.36 3.29
C LYS A 229 1.99 -4.02 4.35
N VAL A 230 3.29 -3.75 4.30
CA VAL A 230 4.24 -4.28 5.29
C VAL A 230 3.93 -3.75 6.69
N VAL A 231 3.82 -2.42 6.81
CA VAL A 231 3.57 -1.77 8.11
C VAL A 231 2.20 -2.18 8.67
N GLU A 232 1.14 -2.17 7.87
CA GLU A 232 -0.21 -2.62 8.26
C GLU A 232 -0.20 -4.04 8.82
N SER A 233 0.49 -4.96 8.14
CA SER A 233 0.56 -6.34 8.59
C SER A 233 1.29 -6.46 9.93
N ARG A 234 2.47 -5.85 10.06
CA ARG A 234 3.26 -5.89 11.29
C ARG A 234 2.55 -5.20 12.47
N LEU A 235 1.81 -4.11 12.23
CA LEU A 235 1.03 -3.44 13.27
C LEU A 235 -0.14 -4.30 13.76
N THR A 236 -0.62 -5.25 12.94
CA THR A 236 -1.77 -6.12 13.26
C THR A 236 -1.37 -7.54 13.66
N GLU A 237 -0.10 -7.94 13.54
CA GLU A 237 0.37 -9.30 13.86
C GLU A 237 0.05 -9.75 15.28
N ASP A 238 0.26 -8.90 16.27
CA ASP A 238 0.00 -9.20 17.68
C ASP A 238 -1.48 -9.55 17.95
N PHE A 239 -2.38 -9.08 17.09
CA PHE A 239 -3.83 -9.25 17.21
C PHE A 239 -4.38 -10.38 16.31
N SER A 240 -3.58 -10.84 15.36
CA SER A 240 -3.90 -11.99 14.48
C SER A 240 -3.69 -13.33 15.18
N ARG A 241 -3.07 -13.32 16.37
CA ARG A 241 -2.96 -14.49 17.21
C ARG A 241 -4.28 -14.64 17.98
N PRO A 242 -5.11 -15.67 17.73
CA PRO A 242 -6.30 -15.92 18.51
C PRO A 242 -5.89 -16.12 19.97
N GLY A 243 -6.30 -15.21 20.84
CA GLY A 243 -6.07 -15.30 22.28
C GLY A 243 -4.74 -14.73 22.74
N SER A 244 -4.63 -13.39 22.84
CA SER A 244 -3.62 -12.73 23.69
C SER A 244 -3.91 -12.85 25.19
N SER A 245 -4.93 -13.62 25.61
CA SER A 245 -4.94 -14.27 26.90
C SER A 245 -4.17 -15.58 26.74
N LEU A 246 -3.17 -15.80 27.56
CA LEU A 246 -2.47 -17.06 27.74
C LEU A 246 -3.49 -18.17 28.08
N SER A 247 -4.27 -18.62 27.11
CA SER A 247 -5.11 -19.79 27.28
C SER A 247 -4.22 -21.02 27.05
N LEU A 248 -4.34 -22.00 27.93
CA LEU A 248 -3.70 -23.30 27.78
C LEU A 248 -3.89 -23.89 26.37
N ARG A 249 -4.95 -23.48 25.68
CA ARG A 249 -5.27 -23.89 24.31
C ARG A 249 -4.32 -23.28 23.27
N SER A 250 -3.93 -22.00 23.40
CA SER A 250 -2.95 -21.37 22.47
C SER A 250 -1.53 -21.89 22.66
N VAL A 251 -1.18 -22.29 23.89
CA VAL A 251 0.08 -22.96 24.20
C VAL A 251 0.08 -24.37 23.60
N LEU A 252 -1.01 -25.13 23.75
CA LEU A 252 -1.18 -26.47 23.18
C LEU A 252 -1.23 -26.45 21.63
N GLU A 253 -1.81 -25.45 21.01
CA GLU A 253 -1.81 -25.24 19.56
C GLU A 253 -0.42 -24.85 19.03
N ALA A 254 0.36 -24.09 19.80
CA ALA A 254 1.76 -23.79 19.48
C ALA A 254 2.66 -25.05 19.57
N TYR A 255 2.40 -25.93 20.55
CA TYR A 255 3.09 -27.23 20.67
C TYR A 255 2.67 -28.25 19.61
N ARG A 256 1.47 -28.13 19.03
CA ARG A 256 0.98 -29.03 17.97
C ARG A 256 1.37 -28.59 16.56
N ARG A 257 2.02 -27.45 16.39
CA ARG A 257 2.53 -27.06 15.06
C ARG A 257 3.65 -27.99 14.66
N PRO A 258 3.60 -28.57 13.45
CA PRO A 258 4.71 -29.36 12.95
C PRO A 258 5.98 -28.50 12.95
N PRO A 259 7.17 -29.08 13.16
CA PRO A 259 8.43 -28.36 13.06
C PRO A 259 8.52 -27.70 11.69
N PRO A 260 9.19 -26.53 11.59
CA PRO A 260 9.39 -25.89 10.30
C PRO A 260 10.08 -26.84 9.34
N GLU A 261 9.57 -26.95 8.13
CA GLU A 261 10.25 -27.68 7.05
C GLU A 261 11.33 -26.77 6.49
N THR A 262 12.60 -27.18 6.68
CA THR A 262 13.75 -26.43 6.16
C THR A 262 14.20 -27.05 4.85
N MET A 263 14.26 -26.26 3.80
CA MET A 263 14.70 -26.69 2.49
C MET A 263 15.38 -25.55 1.73
N ASP A 264 16.46 -25.82 1.06
CA ASP A 264 17.12 -24.92 0.12
C ASP A 264 17.44 -23.51 0.71
N GLY A 265 17.78 -23.46 2.01
CA GLY A 265 18.04 -22.18 2.71
C GLY A 265 16.80 -21.42 3.17
N PHE A 266 15.60 -22.02 3.06
CA PHE A 266 14.33 -21.44 3.50
C PHE A 266 13.63 -22.30 4.53
N GLU A 267 12.86 -21.67 5.41
CA GLU A 267 11.96 -22.31 6.37
C GLU A 267 10.52 -22.08 5.98
N VAL A 268 9.71 -23.15 5.91
CA VAL A 268 8.27 -23.09 5.66
C VAL A 268 7.53 -23.30 6.98
N ARG A 269 6.73 -22.31 7.37
CA ARG A 269 5.89 -22.33 8.58
C ARG A 269 4.43 -22.06 8.21
N GLY A 270 3.63 -23.10 8.07
CA GLY A 270 2.26 -22.99 7.58
C GLY A 270 2.24 -22.43 6.15
N ASN A 271 1.63 -21.26 5.95
CA ASN A 271 1.54 -20.60 4.65
C ASN A 271 2.56 -19.46 4.46
N VAL A 272 3.64 -19.44 5.23
CA VAL A 272 4.70 -18.42 5.18
C VAL A 272 6.05 -19.09 4.99
N VAL A 273 6.84 -18.54 4.08
CA VAL A 273 8.24 -18.92 3.84
C VAL A 273 9.15 -17.81 4.35
N ASP A 274 10.21 -18.18 5.06
CA ASP A 274 11.24 -17.27 5.52
C ASP A 274 12.64 -17.77 5.12
N ALA A 275 13.65 -16.87 5.15
CA ALA A 275 15.04 -17.26 4.95
C ALA A 275 15.64 -17.78 6.26
N VAL A 276 16.48 -18.81 6.17
CA VAL A 276 17.24 -19.34 7.32
C VAL A 276 18.28 -18.31 7.80
N ASN A 277 18.88 -17.56 6.86
CA ASN A 277 19.84 -16.51 7.14
C ASN A 277 19.76 -15.37 6.11
N GLU A 278 20.45 -14.26 6.37
CA GLU A 278 20.42 -13.07 5.48
C GLU A 278 21.27 -13.23 4.21
N ASN A 279 22.20 -14.21 4.18
CA ASN A 279 23.13 -14.44 3.07
C ASN A 279 22.61 -15.50 2.07
N VAL A 280 21.39 -15.97 2.25
CA VAL A 280 20.78 -17.06 1.48
C VAL A 280 20.89 -16.90 -0.05
N PHE A 281 20.82 -15.66 -0.54
CA PHE A 281 20.92 -15.31 -1.96
C PHE A 281 22.35 -15.05 -2.43
N GLU A 282 23.25 -14.66 -1.52
CA GLU A 282 24.67 -14.54 -1.79
C GLU A 282 25.31 -15.94 -1.91
N GLU A 283 24.94 -16.87 -1.01
CA GLU A 283 25.39 -18.27 -1.05
C GLU A 283 25.01 -18.96 -2.36
N GLU A 284 23.79 -18.71 -2.85
CA GLU A 284 23.29 -19.34 -4.08
C GLU A 284 22.27 -18.41 -4.78
N PRO A 285 22.73 -17.59 -5.78
CA PRO A 285 21.90 -16.60 -6.48
C PRO A 285 20.64 -17.16 -7.16
N ASP A 286 20.66 -18.39 -7.66
CA ASP A 286 19.49 -19.05 -8.28
C ASP A 286 18.31 -19.18 -7.33
N ARG A 287 18.53 -19.11 -6.02
CA ARG A 287 17.47 -19.07 -4.99
C ARG A 287 16.56 -17.86 -5.15
N MET A 288 17.01 -16.80 -5.83
CA MET A 288 16.17 -15.64 -6.18
C MET A 288 14.96 -16.03 -7.06
N ILE A 289 15.06 -17.09 -7.83
CA ILE A 289 13.96 -17.63 -8.65
C ILE A 289 13.29 -18.82 -7.93
N ARG A 290 14.09 -19.70 -7.28
CA ARG A 290 13.57 -20.91 -6.64
C ARG A 290 12.61 -20.63 -5.49
N ILE A 291 12.78 -19.52 -4.77
CA ILE A 291 11.87 -19.13 -3.68
C ILE A 291 10.40 -19.05 -4.16
N PHE A 292 10.15 -18.57 -5.36
CA PHE A 292 8.78 -18.46 -5.89
C PHE A 292 8.21 -19.83 -6.27
N ARG A 293 9.06 -20.77 -6.70
CA ARG A 293 8.66 -22.15 -6.91
C ARG A 293 8.33 -22.84 -5.58
N HIS A 294 9.11 -22.58 -4.51
CA HIS A 294 8.79 -23.08 -3.18
C HIS A 294 7.46 -22.49 -2.67
N CYS A 295 7.27 -21.18 -2.80
CA CYS A 295 6.01 -20.55 -2.44
C CYS A 295 4.81 -21.16 -3.19
N GLN A 296 4.95 -21.42 -4.48
CA GLN A 296 3.91 -22.07 -5.30
C GLN A 296 3.62 -23.51 -4.83
N ARG A 297 4.67 -24.30 -4.55
CA ARG A 297 4.56 -25.70 -4.11
C ARG A 297 3.86 -25.84 -2.76
N PHE A 298 4.13 -24.92 -1.82
CA PHE A 298 3.57 -24.96 -0.47
C PHE A 298 2.32 -24.08 -0.30
N GLU A 299 1.81 -23.48 -1.37
CA GLU A 299 0.73 -22.50 -1.33
C GLU A 299 0.99 -21.39 -0.29
N ALA A 300 2.27 -21.03 -0.14
CA ALA A 300 2.78 -20.12 0.87
C ALA A 300 3.20 -18.78 0.26
N LYS A 301 3.40 -17.78 1.12
CA LYS A 301 3.88 -16.46 0.72
C LYS A 301 5.20 -16.15 1.41
N PRO A 302 6.10 -15.40 0.77
CA PRO A 302 7.29 -14.92 1.43
C PRO A 302 6.92 -14.07 2.65
N SER A 303 7.65 -14.25 3.77
CA SER A 303 7.55 -13.38 4.94
C SER A 303 7.91 -11.93 4.58
N PHE A 304 7.59 -10.98 5.45
CA PHE A 304 8.00 -9.60 5.23
C PHE A 304 9.53 -9.43 5.26
N ALA A 305 10.20 -10.17 6.15
CA ALA A 305 11.66 -10.18 6.22
C ALA A 305 12.27 -10.72 4.91
N LEU A 306 11.74 -11.83 4.41
CA LEU A 306 12.19 -12.43 3.15
C LEU A 306 11.89 -11.51 1.95
N ARG A 307 10.74 -10.85 1.89
CA ARG A 307 10.42 -9.87 0.83
C ARG A 307 11.40 -8.69 0.83
N ALA A 308 11.75 -8.18 2.01
CA ALA A 308 12.74 -7.13 2.15
C ALA A 308 14.13 -7.61 1.73
N LEU A 309 14.49 -8.85 2.10
CA LEU A 309 15.75 -9.48 1.72
C LEU A 309 15.84 -9.65 0.20
N VAL A 310 14.79 -10.20 -0.44
CA VAL A 310 14.72 -10.33 -1.91
C VAL A 310 14.98 -9.00 -2.61
N ARG A 311 14.35 -7.91 -2.16
CA ARG A 311 14.54 -6.58 -2.77
C ARG A 311 15.97 -6.06 -2.63
N ARG A 312 16.60 -6.25 -1.47
CA ARG A 312 18.00 -5.85 -1.27
C ARG A 312 18.97 -6.67 -2.11
N SER A 313 18.60 -7.90 -2.43
CA SER A 313 19.42 -8.90 -3.12
C SER A 313 19.19 -8.95 -4.64
N LEU A 314 18.40 -8.04 -5.22
CA LEU A 314 18.12 -8.01 -6.67
C LEU A 314 19.37 -7.92 -7.54
N HIS A 315 20.47 -7.38 -7.01
CA HIS A 315 21.75 -7.29 -7.72
C HIS A 315 22.39 -8.64 -8.00
N HIS A 316 22.01 -9.70 -7.27
CA HIS A 316 22.46 -11.07 -7.53
C HIS A 316 21.79 -11.70 -8.77
N ILE A 317 20.71 -11.10 -9.31
CA ILE A 317 20.17 -11.52 -10.60
C ILE A 317 20.99 -10.82 -11.70
N ASP A 318 22.11 -11.41 -12.03
CA ASP A 318 23.04 -10.98 -13.08
C ASP A 318 22.89 -11.85 -14.36
N SER A 319 23.83 -11.67 -15.30
CA SER A 319 23.84 -12.44 -16.54
C SER A 319 23.94 -13.94 -16.33
N ASP A 320 24.62 -14.38 -15.28
CA ASP A 320 24.86 -15.79 -15.00
C ASP A 320 23.57 -16.47 -14.50
N VAL A 321 22.81 -15.80 -13.65
CA VAL A 321 21.48 -16.26 -13.21
C VAL A 321 20.47 -16.19 -14.37
N ILE A 322 20.45 -15.10 -15.15
CA ILE A 322 19.51 -14.93 -16.27
C ILE A 322 19.71 -16.03 -17.32
N ASN A 323 20.95 -16.33 -17.66
CA ASN A 323 21.28 -17.36 -18.67
C ASN A 323 21.48 -18.76 -18.07
N GLY A 324 21.45 -18.88 -16.75
CA GLY A 324 21.69 -20.13 -16.02
C GLY A 324 20.62 -21.19 -16.28
N ALA A 325 21.04 -22.42 -16.58
CA ALA A 325 20.12 -23.53 -16.83
C ALA A 325 19.21 -23.85 -15.63
N ALA A 326 19.72 -23.70 -14.40
CA ALA A 326 19.00 -23.98 -13.16
C ALA A 326 17.87 -22.98 -12.92
N ALA A 327 18.14 -21.67 -13.03
CA ALA A 327 17.13 -20.61 -12.91
C ALA A 327 16.07 -20.74 -13.99
N ASN A 328 16.47 -20.97 -15.25
CA ASN A 328 15.54 -21.14 -16.38
C ASN A 328 14.66 -22.39 -16.24
N LYS A 329 15.23 -23.52 -15.75
CA LYS A 329 14.47 -24.73 -15.45
C LYS A 329 13.43 -24.47 -14.35
N THR A 330 13.82 -23.73 -13.32
CA THR A 330 12.93 -23.36 -12.20
C THR A 330 11.80 -22.45 -12.71
N PHE A 331 12.11 -21.42 -13.48
CA PHE A 331 11.11 -20.53 -14.05
C PHE A 331 10.12 -21.28 -14.95
N ARG A 332 10.62 -22.15 -15.82
CA ARG A 332 9.77 -23.04 -16.63
C ARG A 332 8.85 -23.89 -15.74
N SER A 333 9.36 -24.44 -14.63
CA SER A 333 8.55 -25.25 -13.71
C SER A 333 7.44 -24.46 -13.02
N ILE A 334 7.63 -23.14 -12.78
CA ILE A 334 6.57 -22.24 -12.30
C ILE A 334 5.47 -22.11 -13.36
N LEU A 335 5.85 -21.91 -14.62
CA LEU A 335 4.90 -21.75 -15.75
C LEU A 335 4.15 -23.04 -16.10
N GLN A 336 4.71 -24.21 -15.78
CA GLN A 336 4.05 -25.50 -16.02
C GLN A 336 2.90 -25.79 -15.04
N ASN A 337 2.79 -25.05 -13.94
CA ASN A 337 1.71 -25.22 -12.96
C ASN A 337 0.44 -24.46 -13.39
N ALA A 338 -0.16 -24.89 -14.50
CA ALA A 338 -1.31 -24.24 -15.12
C ALA A 338 -2.46 -24.02 -14.13
N GLY A 339 -3.01 -22.81 -14.14
CA GLY A 339 -4.06 -22.37 -13.22
C GLY A 339 -3.55 -21.78 -11.88
N ALA A 340 -2.22 -21.78 -11.66
CA ALA A 340 -1.61 -21.22 -10.45
C ALA A 340 -0.28 -20.48 -10.74
N VAL A 341 -0.14 -19.93 -11.95
CA VAL A 341 1.06 -19.23 -12.41
C VAL A 341 1.03 -17.75 -11.98
N PHE A 342 -0.11 -17.09 -12.14
CA PHE A 342 -0.27 -15.66 -11.85
C PHE A 342 0.17 -15.25 -10.45
N PRO A 343 -0.17 -15.94 -9.34
CA PRO A 343 0.25 -15.52 -8.01
C PRO A 343 1.78 -15.45 -7.86
N SER A 344 2.52 -16.38 -8.45
CA SER A 344 3.98 -16.40 -8.42
C SER A 344 4.59 -15.27 -9.24
N LEU A 345 4.11 -15.07 -10.48
CA LEU A 345 4.62 -14.01 -11.36
C LEU A 345 4.25 -12.61 -10.84
N ALA A 346 3.06 -12.44 -10.27
CA ALA A 346 2.65 -11.20 -9.64
C ALA A 346 3.54 -10.86 -8.42
N GLU A 347 3.91 -11.86 -7.62
CA GLU A 347 4.84 -11.67 -6.51
C GLU A 347 6.28 -11.37 -6.99
N MET A 348 6.77 -12.10 -8.01
CA MET A 348 8.06 -11.81 -8.65
C MET A 348 8.10 -10.38 -9.20
N HIS A 349 7.03 -9.94 -9.87
CA HIS A 349 6.92 -8.58 -10.38
C HIS A 349 6.89 -7.54 -9.23
N ALA A 350 6.07 -7.78 -8.21
CA ALA A 350 5.97 -6.90 -7.05
C ALA A 350 7.31 -6.72 -6.32
N LEU A 351 8.17 -7.73 -6.33
CA LEU A 351 9.49 -7.68 -5.71
C LEU A 351 10.61 -7.20 -6.66
N GLY A 352 10.30 -6.96 -7.94
CA GLY A 352 11.27 -6.52 -8.95
C GLY A 352 12.06 -7.65 -9.61
N VAL A 353 11.83 -8.89 -9.18
CA VAL A 353 12.55 -10.08 -9.67
C VAL A 353 12.19 -10.38 -11.13
N LEU A 354 10.90 -10.31 -11.50
CA LEU A 354 10.44 -10.64 -12.86
C LEU A 354 11.08 -9.76 -13.92
N GLY A 355 11.09 -8.45 -13.73
CA GLY A 355 11.69 -7.51 -14.68
C GLY A 355 13.21 -7.53 -14.68
N ARG A 356 13.85 -8.02 -13.60
CA ARG A 356 15.30 -8.23 -13.55
C ARG A 356 15.70 -9.54 -14.26
N PHE A 357 14.90 -10.58 -14.09
CA PHE A 357 15.12 -11.90 -14.68
C PHE A 357 14.75 -11.95 -16.17
N ILE A 358 13.71 -11.20 -16.59
CA ILE A 358 13.31 -11.02 -17.98
C ILE A 358 13.46 -9.52 -18.31
N PRO A 359 14.64 -9.07 -18.79
CA PRO A 359 14.89 -7.64 -19.02
C PRO A 359 13.91 -6.99 -20.01
N GLU A 360 13.41 -7.73 -20.99
CA GLU A 360 12.42 -7.28 -21.95
C GLU A 360 11.10 -6.92 -21.26
N PHE A 361 10.63 -7.76 -20.35
CA PHE A 361 9.48 -7.46 -19.51
C PHE A 361 9.78 -6.31 -18.53
N GLY A 362 11.02 -6.22 -18.05
CA GLY A 362 11.47 -5.10 -17.23
C GLY A 362 11.29 -3.73 -17.90
N LYS A 363 11.49 -3.66 -19.22
CA LYS A 363 11.27 -2.43 -20.03
C LYS A 363 9.79 -2.04 -20.13
N LEU A 364 8.87 -2.97 -19.89
CA LEU A 364 7.42 -2.71 -19.85
C LEU A 364 6.96 -2.20 -18.48
N THR A 365 7.80 -2.32 -17.45
CA THR A 365 7.42 -1.94 -16.08
C THR A 365 7.12 -0.44 -16.01
N CYS A 366 5.90 -0.12 -15.59
CA CYS A 366 5.38 1.25 -15.53
C CYS A 366 5.27 1.95 -16.90
N LYS A 367 5.42 1.24 -18.02
CA LYS A 367 5.26 1.82 -19.35
C LYS A 367 3.79 2.10 -19.64
N VAL A 368 3.49 3.36 -19.86
CA VAL A 368 2.15 3.83 -20.22
C VAL A 368 2.05 3.81 -21.73
N GLN A 369 1.06 3.11 -22.27
CA GLN A 369 0.65 3.28 -23.68
C GLN A 369 -0.49 4.27 -23.72
N HIS A 370 -0.28 5.44 -24.33
CA HIS A 370 -1.25 6.54 -24.44
C HIS A 370 -2.37 6.22 -25.44
N GLU A 371 -2.99 5.04 -25.31
CA GLU A 371 -4.15 4.67 -26.11
C GLU A 371 -5.40 4.62 -25.22
N PHE A 372 -6.47 5.22 -25.68
CA PHE A 372 -7.76 5.34 -24.93
C PHE A 372 -8.40 4.02 -24.52
N TYR A 373 -7.90 2.89 -25.04
CA TYR A 373 -8.46 1.56 -24.82
C TYR A 373 -7.80 0.78 -23.66
N HIS A 374 -6.65 1.23 -23.13
CA HIS A 374 -5.92 0.51 -22.10
C HIS A 374 -6.20 1.10 -20.71
N ARG A 375 -6.67 0.26 -19.80
CA ARG A 375 -6.94 0.64 -18.40
C ARG A 375 -5.68 0.54 -17.54
N TYR A 376 -4.70 -0.24 -17.93
CA TYR A 376 -3.53 -0.63 -17.17
C TYR A 376 -2.24 -0.28 -17.93
N THR A 377 -1.11 -0.16 -17.21
CA THR A 377 0.22 -0.15 -17.82
C THR A 377 0.50 -1.48 -18.54
N ALA A 378 1.46 -1.52 -19.45
CA ALA A 378 1.75 -2.69 -20.28
C ALA A 378 2.06 -3.93 -19.43
N ASP A 379 2.91 -3.79 -18.41
CA ASP A 379 3.25 -4.86 -17.46
C ASP A 379 2.04 -5.35 -16.65
N ALA A 380 1.21 -4.43 -16.17
CA ALA A 380 -0.01 -4.78 -15.43
C ALA A 380 -1.06 -5.44 -16.35
N HIS A 381 -1.10 -5.06 -17.63
CA HIS A 381 -1.98 -5.69 -18.62
C HIS A 381 -1.55 -7.14 -18.86
N VAL A 382 -0.26 -7.41 -19.08
CA VAL A 382 0.28 -8.77 -19.21
C VAL A 382 -0.08 -9.60 -17.97
N LEU A 383 0.16 -9.10 -16.76
CA LEU A 383 -0.19 -9.81 -15.54
C LEU A 383 -1.69 -10.07 -15.39
N ALA A 384 -2.54 -9.13 -15.82
CA ALA A 384 -3.99 -9.33 -15.83
C ALA A 384 -4.39 -10.45 -16.80
N THR A 385 -3.77 -10.52 -17.97
CA THR A 385 -4.02 -11.58 -18.96
C THR A 385 -3.59 -12.95 -18.43
N LEU A 386 -2.43 -13.04 -17.75
CA LEU A 386 -1.97 -14.26 -17.08
C LEU A 386 -2.97 -14.73 -16.01
N ARG A 387 -3.56 -13.80 -15.27
CA ARG A 387 -4.60 -14.13 -14.28
C ARG A 387 -5.87 -14.69 -14.92
N GLU A 388 -6.30 -14.10 -16.03
CA GLU A 388 -7.46 -14.62 -16.76
C GLU A 388 -7.17 -16.01 -17.36
N LEU A 389 -5.94 -16.24 -17.85
CA LEU A 389 -5.53 -17.57 -18.31
C LEU A 389 -5.54 -18.62 -17.18
N ASP A 390 -5.09 -18.27 -15.98
CA ASP A 390 -5.19 -19.14 -14.79
C ASP A 390 -6.65 -19.52 -14.50
N LYS A 391 -7.59 -18.56 -14.55
CA LYS A 391 -9.02 -18.83 -14.36
C LYS A 391 -9.59 -19.79 -15.41
N VAL A 392 -9.15 -19.64 -16.66
CA VAL A 392 -9.56 -20.55 -17.74
C VAL A 392 -9.09 -21.98 -17.45
N PHE A 393 -7.84 -22.16 -17.01
CA PHE A 393 -7.32 -23.48 -16.61
C PHE A 393 -8.05 -24.04 -15.36
N ALA A 394 -8.37 -23.18 -14.39
CA ALA A 394 -9.15 -23.55 -13.19
C ALA A 394 -10.63 -23.85 -13.51
N GLY A 395 -11.14 -23.32 -14.64
CA GLY A 395 -12.51 -23.51 -15.08
C GLY A 395 -13.54 -22.65 -14.36
N GLU A 396 -13.11 -21.48 -13.88
CA GLU A 396 -13.94 -20.56 -13.10
C GLU A 396 -14.92 -19.72 -13.95
N GLU A 397 -14.75 -19.67 -15.29
CA GLU A 397 -15.54 -18.81 -16.17
C GLU A 397 -16.30 -19.60 -17.25
N GLU A 398 -17.50 -19.10 -17.64
CA GLU A 398 -18.31 -19.68 -18.72
C GLU A 398 -17.55 -19.79 -20.07
N ILE A 399 -16.68 -18.81 -20.37
CA ILE A 399 -15.82 -18.80 -21.55
C ILE A 399 -14.76 -19.91 -21.44
N GLY A 400 -14.24 -20.17 -20.25
CA GLY A 400 -13.26 -21.23 -19.99
C GLY A 400 -13.76 -22.61 -20.35
N GLY A 401 -15.06 -22.88 -20.21
CA GLY A 401 -15.66 -24.16 -20.55
C GLY A 401 -15.51 -24.55 -22.03
N LYS A 402 -15.58 -23.57 -22.94
CA LYS A 402 -15.44 -23.81 -24.40
C LYS A 402 -14.00 -24.15 -24.80
N TYR A 403 -13.01 -23.58 -24.12
CA TYR A 403 -11.61 -23.75 -24.51
C TYR A 403 -10.87 -24.74 -23.60
N ARG A 404 -11.48 -25.17 -22.49
CA ARG A 404 -10.87 -26.08 -21.50
C ARG A 404 -10.36 -27.37 -22.13
N ASP A 405 -11.15 -28.00 -23.02
CA ASP A 405 -10.77 -29.27 -23.63
C ASP A 405 -9.60 -29.10 -24.62
N ALA A 406 -9.54 -27.96 -25.29
CA ALA A 406 -8.43 -27.61 -26.18
C ALA A 406 -7.17 -27.31 -25.34
N LEU A 407 -7.30 -26.56 -24.23
CA LEU A 407 -6.19 -26.23 -23.34
C LEU A 407 -5.65 -27.45 -22.58
N ARG A 408 -6.51 -28.40 -22.17
CA ARG A 408 -6.10 -29.66 -21.52
C ARG A 408 -5.32 -30.57 -22.45
N LYS A 409 -5.52 -30.44 -23.78
CA LYS A 409 -4.74 -31.19 -24.80
C LYS A 409 -3.40 -30.53 -25.11
N THR A 410 -3.08 -29.40 -24.50
CA THR A 410 -1.82 -28.69 -24.70
C THR A 410 -0.72 -29.39 -23.89
N ASP A 411 0.22 -30.01 -24.57
CA ASP A 411 1.32 -30.75 -23.94
C ASP A 411 2.32 -29.86 -23.18
N VAL A 412 2.34 -28.55 -23.48
CA VAL A 412 3.27 -27.59 -22.87
C VAL A 412 2.55 -26.30 -22.46
N PRO A 413 1.80 -26.29 -21.33
CA PRO A 413 1.11 -25.09 -20.84
C PRO A 413 2.03 -23.87 -20.67
N ALA A 414 3.30 -24.09 -20.32
CA ALA A 414 4.29 -23.01 -20.17
C ALA A 414 4.45 -22.14 -21.42
N LEU A 415 4.26 -22.70 -22.64
CA LEU A 415 4.34 -21.92 -23.89
C LEU A 415 3.20 -20.88 -23.97
N LEU A 416 1.99 -21.24 -23.53
CA LEU A 416 0.86 -20.32 -23.53
C LEU A 416 1.11 -19.13 -22.61
N TYR A 417 1.69 -19.38 -21.43
CA TYR A 417 2.06 -18.29 -20.53
C TYR A 417 3.19 -17.43 -21.10
N LEU A 418 4.21 -18.04 -21.74
CA LEU A 418 5.30 -17.30 -22.38
C LEU A 418 4.85 -16.46 -23.58
N MET A 419 3.85 -16.90 -24.32
CA MET A 419 3.30 -16.12 -25.45
C MET A 419 2.60 -14.82 -25.04
N LEU A 420 2.27 -14.67 -23.77
CA LEU A 420 1.62 -13.48 -23.22
C LEU A 420 2.61 -12.42 -22.71
N PHE A 421 3.91 -12.76 -22.66
CA PHE A 421 4.99 -11.82 -22.32
C PHE A 421 5.45 -11.02 -23.51
#